data_38d2df9144cfbba93e6b91e53f2358b8
#
_entry.id   38d2df9144cfbba93e6b91e53f2358b8
#
_cell.length_a   1.000
_cell.length_b   1.000
_cell.length_c   1.000
_cell.angle_alpha   90.00
_cell.angle_beta   90.00
_cell.angle_gamma   90.00
#
_symmetry.space_group_name_H-M   'P 1'
#
loop_
_entity.id
_entity.type
_entity.pdbx_description
1 polymer ?
#
loop_
_entity_poly.entity_id
_entity_poly.type
_entity_poly.pdbx_seq_one_letter_code
_entity_poly.pdbx_strand_id
1 'polypeptide(L)'
;MSESGEVRTLSADTRILHVLAETSGPVVEVAKLAVLGHLKAGYKVAVAAHRSLLGTFGVPEELSGEFREIELAARRRFTMADPNTAFTLHKYYQHVDVVHAHGLHAATLAGLAFTGLPARLHPKVVATIESFDSANVIEKTGAEIVGRTATAVLGTTEPVVDYFGGKVPIVERAELVHPDIDVDLTVRTPRAEVRSELGIGEGTWMIASPIALRDHTALATVLDAADQINQRRPDRKVVTVLTGTGKDRSTIAREFSDRGVIVAPAGDLVDVAAAADLVIASETMTGLSHEDLMQLSKPAVFIGSERRAGIWGEAAKGVAADDTDGLLSEINHLLDDPAGRGTSAVAAKKRVIDVNNGAAISTTLLDLYAEAESASDSSAGL
;
A
#
# COMPACT_ATOMS: atom_id res chain seq x y z
N MET A 1 0.71 -12.19 34.98
CA MET A 1 0.16 -13.47 34.49
C MET A 1 -0.42 -13.10 33.12
N SER A 2 0.31 -13.37 32.06
CA SER A 2 -0.09 -13.09 30.69
C SER A 2 -1.03 -14.19 30.23
N GLU A 3 -2.26 -13.79 29.94
CA GLU A 3 -3.16 -14.67 29.20
C GLU A 3 -2.54 -14.95 27.84
N SER A 4 -2.25 -16.21 27.59
CA SER A 4 -1.88 -16.71 26.28
C SER A 4 -3.07 -16.50 25.35
N GLY A 5 -3.00 -15.50 24.47
CA GLY A 5 -3.98 -15.32 23.41
C GLY A 5 -4.01 -16.58 22.54
N GLU A 6 -5.09 -17.35 22.65
CA GLU A 6 -5.40 -18.39 21.67
C GLU A 6 -5.49 -17.71 20.29
N VAL A 7 -4.65 -18.13 19.36
CA VAL A 7 -4.77 -17.75 17.95
C VAL A 7 -6.10 -18.32 17.47
N ARG A 8 -7.10 -17.45 17.33
CA ARG A 8 -8.41 -17.85 16.84
C ARG A 8 -8.31 -18.04 15.33
N THR A 9 -8.65 -19.21 14.88
CA THR A 9 -8.68 -19.56 13.46
C THR A 9 -10.11 -19.48 12.94
N LEU A 10 -10.27 -18.92 11.75
CA LEU A 10 -11.55 -18.89 11.05
C LEU A 10 -12.03 -20.33 10.78
N SER A 11 -13.35 -20.58 10.91
CA SER A 11 -13.90 -21.90 10.62
C SER A 11 -13.62 -22.31 9.16
N ALA A 12 -13.24 -23.58 8.94
CA ALA A 12 -12.99 -24.10 7.59
C ALA A 12 -14.22 -24.04 6.66
N ASP A 13 -15.42 -23.98 7.23
CA ASP A 13 -16.68 -23.88 6.47
C ASP A 13 -17.09 -22.42 6.16
N THR A 14 -16.30 -21.42 6.60
CA THR A 14 -16.61 -20.01 6.38
C THR A 14 -16.67 -19.69 4.89
N ARG A 15 -17.75 -19.01 4.51
CA ARG A 15 -18.03 -18.57 3.14
C ARG A 15 -17.75 -17.09 3.01
N ILE A 16 -16.85 -16.73 2.11
CA ILE A 16 -16.35 -15.37 1.95
C ILE A 16 -16.91 -14.77 0.66
N LEU A 17 -17.49 -13.57 0.74
CA LEU A 17 -17.91 -12.79 -0.42
C LEU A 17 -17.04 -11.56 -0.55
N HIS A 18 -16.28 -11.45 -1.65
CA HIS A 18 -15.61 -10.22 -2.02
C HIS A 18 -16.54 -9.35 -2.87
N VAL A 19 -16.61 -8.06 -2.56
CA VAL A 19 -17.45 -7.09 -3.27
C VAL A 19 -16.56 -6.00 -3.86
N LEU A 20 -16.63 -5.81 -5.18
CA LEU A 20 -15.86 -4.81 -5.93
C LEU A 20 -16.81 -3.94 -6.74
N ALA A 21 -16.77 -2.62 -6.49
CA ALA A 21 -17.48 -1.63 -7.30
C ALA A 21 -16.56 -1.00 -8.36
N GLU A 22 -15.24 -1.07 -8.16
CA GLU A 22 -14.22 -0.61 -9.10
C GLU A 22 -13.87 -1.69 -10.12
N THR A 23 -13.39 -1.27 -11.29
CA THR A 23 -13.08 -2.18 -12.41
C THR A 23 -11.59 -2.24 -12.73
N SER A 24 -10.77 -1.47 -12.04
CA SER A 24 -9.31 -1.43 -12.20
C SER A 24 -8.68 -0.71 -11.01
N GLY A 25 -7.38 -0.85 -10.87
CA GLY A 25 -6.58 -0.19 -9.84
C GLY A 25 -6.12 -1.13 -8.72
N PRO A 26 -5.32 -0.63 -7.78
CA PRO A 26 -4.67 -1.43 -6.74
C PRO A 26 -5.65 -2.27 -5.91
N VAL A 27 -6.80 -1.71 -5.57
CA VAL A 27 -7.88 -2.41 -4.83
C VAL A 27 -8.33 -3.69 -5.53
N VAL A 28 -8.43 -3.67 -6.87
CA VAL A 28 -8.86 -4.83 -7.65
C VAL A 28 -7.79 -5.92 -7.63
N GLU A 29 -6.53 -5.54 -7.76
CA GLU A 29 -5.41 -6.50 -7.77
C GLU A 29 -5.21 -7.13 -6.38
N VAL A 30 -5.31 -6.34 -5.29
CA VAL A 30 -5.32 -6.88 -3.92
C VAL A 30 -6.47 -7.87 -3.74
N ALA A 31 -7.66 -7.53 -4.24
CA ALA A 31 -8.81 -8.44 -4.17
C ALA A 31 -8.56 -9.76 -4.91
N LYS A 32 -7.93 -9.72 -6.10
CA LYS A 32 -7.55 -10.94 -6.83
C LYS A 32 -6.60 -11.82 -6.04
N LEU A 33 -5.56 -11.22 -5.44
CA LEU A 33 -4.62 -11.95 -4.60
C LEU A 33 -5.29 -12.56 -3.36
N ALA A 34 -6.17 -11.80 -2.71
CA ALA A 34 -6.94 -12.29 -1.56
C ALA A 34 -7.84 -13.46 -1.94
N VAL A 35 -8.60 -13.34 -3.04
CA VAL A 35 -9.48 -14.40 -3.57
C VAL A 35 -8.69 -15.68 -3.82
N LEU A 36 -7.57 -15.60 -4.55
CA LEU A 36 -6.73 -16.76 -4.85
C LEU A 36 -6.10 -17.36 -3.59
N GLY A 37 -5.68 -16.52 -2.65
CA GLY A 37 -5.13 -16.97 -1.38
C GLY A 37 -6.16 -17.70 -0.52
N HIS A 38 -7.38 -17.16 -0.41
CA HIS A 38 -8.47 -17.80 0.35
C HIS A 38 -8.89 -19.13 -0.29
N LEU A 39 -9.00 -19.20 -1.62
CA LEU A 39 -9.27 -20.46 -2.31
C LEU A 39 -8.20 -21.52 -2.06
N LYS A 40 -6.90 -21.12 -2.12
CA LYS A 40 -5.77 -22.03 -1.81
C LYS A 40 -5.76 -22.47 -0.35
N ALA A 41 -6.27 -21.63 0.56
CA ALA A 41 -6.46 -21.97 1.97
C ALA A 41 -7.67 -22.89 2.23
N GLY A 42 -8.46 -23.21 1.20
CA GLY A 42 -9.59 -24.14 1.26
C GLY A 42 -10.95 -23.51 1.55
N TYR A 43 -11.04 -22.18 1.54
CA TYR A 43 -12.31 -21.50 1.78
C TYR A 43 -13.19 -21.43 0.53
N LYS A 44 -14.51 -21.35 0.75
CA LYS A 44 -15.49 -21.08 -0.31
C LYS A 44 -15.55 -19.58 -0.56
N VAL A 45 -15.26 -19.18 -1.79
CA VAL A 45 -15.16 -17.77 -2.16
C VAL A 45 -16.14 -17.40 -3.26
N ALA A 46 -16.86 -16.31 -3.06
CA ALA A 46 -17.63 -15.65 -4.11
C ALA A 46 -17.09 -14.25 -4.37
N VAL A 47 -17.18 -13.80 -5.61
CA VAL A 47 -16.83 -12.44 -6.00
C VAL A 47 -18.03 -11.79 -6.66
N ALA A 48 -18.46 -10.67 -6.10
CA ALA A 48 -19.49 -9.82 -6.67
C ALA A 48 -18.84 -8.58 -7.29
N ALA A 49 -18.84 -8.47 -8.60
CA ALA A 49 -18.15 -7.44 -9.33
C ALA A 49 -18.85 -7.06 -10.66
N HIS A 50 -18.41 -5.95 -11.25
CA HIS A 50 -18.85 -5.59 -12.59
C HIS A 50 -18.41 -6.66 -13.61
N ARG A 51 -19.25 -6.91 -14.63
CA ARG A 51 -19.02 -7.93 -15.67
C ARG A 51 -17.63 -7.87 -16.34
N SER A 52 -17.00 -6.70 -16.40
CA SER A 52 -15.66 -6.55 -16.99
C SER A 52 -14.54 -7.21 -16.18
N LEU A 53 -14.78 -7.49 -14.89
CA LEU A 53 -13.83 -8.19 -14.01
C LEU A 53 -14.10 -9.70 -13.95
N LEU A 54 -15.33 -10.13 -14.27
CA LEU A 54 -15.66 -11.55 -14.25
C LEU A 54 -14.80 -12.31 -15.26
N GLY A 55 -14.29 -13.46 -14.87
CA GLY A 55 -13.31 -14.24 -15.65
C GLY A 55 -11.85 -13.75 -15.59
N THR A 56 -11.57 -12.64 -14.89
CA THR A 56 -10.18 -12.11 -14.81
C THR A 56 -9.43 -12.48 -13.52
N PHE A 57 -10.07 -13.22 -12.61
CA PHE A 57 -9.47 -13.58 -11.32
C PHE A 57 -8.41 -14.67 -11.41
N GLY A 58 -8.23 -15.31 -12.56
CA GLY A 58 -7.18 -16.32 -12.78
C GLY A 58 -7.30 -17.55 -11.87
N VAL A 59 -8.54 -17.93 -11.50
CA VAL A 59 -8.79 -19.08 -10.63
C VAL A 59 -8.44 -20.37 -11.36
N PRO A 60 -7.52 -21.20 -10.82
CA PRO A 60 -7.18 -22.48 -11.39
C PRO A 60 -8.40 -23.43 -11.47
N GLU A 61 -8.43 -24.31 -12.48
CA GLU A 61 -9.54 -25.22 -12.72
C GLU A 61 -9.84 -26.13 -11.53
N GLU A 62 -8.80 -26.57 -10.80
CA GLU A 62 -8.91 -27.40 -9.59
C GLU A 62 -9.59 -26.69 -8.41
N LEU A 63 -9.62 -25.36 -8.39
CA LEU A 63 -10.26 -24.54 -7.35
C LEU A 63 -11.62 -23.98 -7.79
N SER A 64 -12.01 -24.19 -9.03
CA SER A 64 -13.24 -23.62 -9.62
C SER A 64 -14.53 -24.09 -8.94
N GLY A 65 -14.51 -25.27 -8.29
CA GLY A 65 -15.65 -25.82 -7.55
C GLY A 65 -16.02 -25.01 -6.31
N GLU A 66 -15.05 -24.32 -5.70
CA GLU A 66 -15.23 -23.50 -4.50
C GLU A 66 -15.33 -22.01 -4.82
N PHE A 67 -15.35 -21.64 -6.08
CA PHE A 67 -15.39 -20.26 -6.58
C PHE A 67 -16.70 -19.94 -7.30
N ARG A 68 -17.25 -18.74 -7.04
CA ARG A 68 -18.45 -18.24 -7.75
C ARG A 68 -18.28 -16.76 -8.10
N GLU A 69 -18.75 -16.41 -9.28
CA GLU A 69 -18.84 -15.04 -9.77
C GLU A 69 -20.29 -14.56 -9.77
N ILE A 70 -20.49 -13.31 -9.32
CA ILE A 70 -21.80 -12.65 -9.23
C ILE A 70 -21.68 -11.33 -9.99
N GLU A 71 -22.49 -11.14 -11.02
CA GLU A 71 -22.50 -9.88 -11.76
C GLU A 71 -23.21 -8.77 -10.96
N LEU A 72 -22.53 -7.65 -10.77
CA LEU A 72 -23.09 -6.43 -10.21
C LEU A 72 -23.22 -5.35 -11.30
N ALA A 73 -24.31 -4.59 -11.25
CA ALA A 73 -24.49 -3.39 -12.06
C ALA A 73 -23.70 -2.18 -11.52
N ALA A 74 -22.93 -2.36 -10.44
CA ALA A 74 -22.17 -1.30 -9.80
C ALA A 74 -21.16 -0.65 -10.77
N ARG A 75 -21.00 0.66 -10.61
CA ARG A 75 -20.03 1.47 -11.34
C ARG A 75 -19.15 2.21 -10.33
N ARG A 76 -18.00 2.72 -10.78
CA ARG A 76 -17.03 3.44 -9.94
C ARG A 76 -17.62 4.63 -9.14
N ARG A 77 -18.76 5.18 -9.54
CA ARG A 77 -19.45 6.28 -8.87
C ARG A 77 -20.85 5.88 -8.46
N PHE A 78 -21.32 6.35 -7.31
CA PHE A 78 -22.71 6.20 -6.87
C PHE A 78 -23.68 6.64 -7.96
N THR A 79 -24.68 5.79 -8.25
CA THR A 79 -25.67 6.00 -9.32
C THR A 79 -27.06 5.61 -8.84
N MET A 80 -28.07 5.95 -9.63
CA MET A 80 -29.44 5.51 -9.39
C MET A 80 -29.65 3.99 -9.45
N ALA A 81 -28.64 3.23 -9.93
CA ALA A 81 -28.65 1.77 -9.96
C ALA A 81 -28.18 1.11 -8.66
N ASP A 82 -27.58 1.87 -7.74
CA ASP A 82 -26.99 1.35 -6.51
C ASP A 82 -27.99 0.62 -5.58
N PRO A 83 -29.27 1.04 -5.41
CA PRO A 83 -30.26 0.27 -4.69
C PRO A 83 -30.49 -1.13 -5.28
N ASN A 84 -30.48 -1.29 -6.59
CA ASN A 84 -30.63 -2.60 -7.23
C ASN A 84 -29.40 -3.48 -6.99
N THR A 85 -28.22 -2.88 -6.96
CA THR A 85 -26.96 -3.57 -6.64
C THR A 85 -26.94 -4.03 -5.19
N ALA A 86 -27.34 -3.17 -4.24
CA ALA A 86 -27.48 -3.52 -2.84
C ALA A 86 -28.52 -4.64 -2.63
N PHE A 87 -29.64 -4.61 -3.37
CA PHE A 87 -30.64 -5.68 -3.35
C PHE A 87 -30.11 -7.00 -3.93
N THR A 88 -29.22 -6.94 -4.91
CA THR A 88 -28.54 -8.14 -5.41
C THR A 88 -27.65 -8.75 -4.33
N LEU A 89 -26.83 -7.96 -3.65
CA LEU A 89 -26.00 -8.42 -2.53
C LEU A 89 -26.84 -8.99 -1.38
N HIS A 90 -27.95 -8.33 -1.06
CA HIS A 90 -28.90 -8.77 -0.02
C HIS A 90 -29.33 -10.24 -0.17
N LYS A 91 -29.54 -10.72 -1.42
CA LYS A 91 -29.93 -12.12 -1.69
C LYS A 91 -28.86 -13.13 -1.29
N TYR A 92 -27.60 -12.72 -1.26
CA TYR A 92 -26.47 -13.61 -0.94
C TYR A 92 -26.11 -13.58 0.54
N TYR A 93 -26.51 -12.55 1.30
CA TYR A 93 -26.09 -12.36 2.69
C TYR A 93 -26.43 -13.51 3.63
N GLN A 94 -27.57 -14.15 3.45
CA GLN A 94 -27.91 -15.34 4.24
C GLN A 94 -27.12 -16.61 3.86
N HIS A 95 -26.25 -16.51 2.86
CA HIS A 95 -25.46 -17.64 2.35
C HIS A 95 -23.96 -17.42 2.51
N VAL A 96 -23.53 -16.33 3.15
CA VAL A 96 -22.13 -15.99 3.37
C VAL A 96 -21.95 -15.55 4.83
N ASP A 97 -20.76 -15.78 5.34
CA ASP A 97 -20.42 -15.52 6.74
C ASP A 97 -19.61 -14.22 6.86
N VAL A 98 -18.75 -13.96 5.87
CA VAL A 98 -17.94 -12.75 5.79
C VAL A 98 -18.16 -12.06 4.42
N VAL A 99 -18.32 -10.75 4.46
CA VAL A 99 -18.32 -9.88 3.27
C VAL A 99 -17.11 -8.96 3.35
N HIS A 100 -16.19 -9.08 2.42
CA HIS A 100 -15.07 -8.16 2.28
C HIS A 100 -15.30 -7.20 1.10
N ALA A 101 -15.58 -5.95 1.44
CA ALA A 101 -15.84 -4.90 0.47
C ALA A 101 -14.56 -4.11 0.17
N HIS A 102 -14.22 -3.99 -1.10
CA HIS A 102 -13.03 -3.31 -1.57
C HIS A 102 -13.37 -1.91 -2.11
N GLY A 103 -12.94 -0.88 -1.39
CA GLY A 103 -13.24 0.53 -1.64
C GLY A 103 -14.51 1.02 -0.91
N LEU A 104 -14.60 2.35 -0.73
CA LEU A 104 -15.72 2.98 -0.02
C LEU A 104 -17.07 2.70 -0.67
N HIS A 105 -17.14 2.73 -2.00
CA HIS A 105 -18.41 2.47 -2.72
C HIS A 105 -18.89 1.04 -2.50
N ALA A 106 -18.01 0.04 -2.65
CA ALA A 106 -18.35 -1.35 -2.39
C ALA A 106 -18.79 -1.56 -0.93
N ALA A 107 -18.09 -0.95 0.03
CA ALA A 107 -18.42 -1.02 1.45
C ALA A 107 -19.79 -0.37 1.76
N THR A 108 -20.10 0.75 1.11
CA THR A 108 -21.43 1.38 1.22
C THR A 108 -22.55 0.48 0.69
N LEU A 109 -22.33 -0.14 -0.48
CA LEU A 109 -23.30 -1.10 -1.06
C LEU A 109 -23.50 -2.31 -0.14
N ALA A 110 -22.40 -2.82 0.43
CA ALA A 110 -22.44 -3.90 1.40
C ALA A 110 -23.26 -3.52 2.64
N GLY A 111 -23.08 -2.31 3.17
CA GLY A 111 -23.85 -1.80 4.30
C GLY A 111 -25.34 -1.62 3.97
N LEU A 112 -25.66 -1.09 2.79
CA LEU A 112 -27.05 -0.93 2.35
C LEU A 112 -27.78 -2.27 2.16
N ALA A 113 -27.05 -3.34 1.83
CA ALA A 113 -27.61 -4.68 1.64
C ALA A 113 -28.17 -5.29 2.94
N PHE A 114 -27.87 -4.75 4.13
CA PHE A 114 -28.49 -5.15 5.40
C PHE A 114 -29.96 -4.74 5.53
N THR A 115 -30.42 -3.79 4.73
CA THR A 115 -31.77 -3.26 4.86
C THR A 115 -32.83 -4.38 4.78
N GLY A 116 -33.60 -4.53 5.87
CA GLY A 116 -34.65 -5.53 5.97
C GLY A 116 -34.18 -6.95 6.35
N LEU A 117 -32.89 -7.21 6.54
CA LEU A 117 -32.41 -8.48 7.08
C LEU A 117 -32.48 -8.50 8.63
N PRO A 118 -32.89 -9.59 9.24
CA PRO A 118 -32.71 -9.79 10.68
C PRO A 118 -31.22 -9.81 11.06
N ALA A 119 -30.85 -9.18 12.18
CA ALA A 119 -29.47 -9.06 12.62
C ALA A 119 -28.70 -10.39 12.68
N ARG A 120 -29.38 -11.48 13.04
CA ARG A 120 -28.79 -12.83 13.06
C ARG A 120 -28.35 -13.38 11.70
N LEU A 121 -28.79 -12.74 10.61
CA LEU A 121 -28.45 -13.10 9.23
C LEU A 121 -27.45 -12.11 8.62
N HIS A 122 -26.93 -11.16 9.40
CA HIS A 122 -25.92 -10.24 8.93
C HIS A 122 -24.57 -10.93 8.89
N PRO A 123 -23.92 -11.03 7.71
CA PRO A 123 -22.52 -11.43 7.65
C PRO A 123 -21.63 -10.37 8.32
N LYS A 124 -20.42 -10.73 8.67
CA LYS A 124 -19.41 -9.77 9.11
C LYS A 124 -18.94 -8.96 7.91
N VAL A 125 -18.98 -7.64 8.01
CA VAL A 125 -18.51 -6.76 6.95
C VAL A 125 -17.12 -6.23 7.30
N VAL A 126 -16.16 -6.57 6.48
CA VAL A 126 -14.82 -6.01 6.48
C VAL A 126 -14.69 -5.09 5.27
N ALA A 127 -14.16 -3.90 5.44
CA ALA A 127 -14.00 -2.94 4.37
C ALA A 127 -12.54 -2.51 4.24
N THR A 128 -11.94 -2.67 3.06
CA THR A 128 -10.66 -2.04 2.73
C THR A 128 -10.91 -0.72 2.04
N ILE A 129 -10.41 0.39 2.60
CA ILE A 129 -10.65 1.75 2.10
C ILE A 129 -9.31 2.47 1.92
N GLU A 130 -9.04 2.93 0.68
CA GLU A 130 -7.79 3.66 0.36
C GLU A 130 -7.90 5.15 0.73
N SER A 131 -8.96 5.78 0.25
CA SER A 131 -9.20 7.20 0.49
C SER A 131 -10.67 7.53 0.23
N PHE A 132 -11.12 8.65 0.77
CA PHE A 132 -12.37 9.30 0.39
C PHE A 132 -12.30 10.79 0.71
N ASP A 133 -13.12 11.57 0.00
CA ASP A 133 -13.23 13.01 0.23
C ASP A 133 -14.37 13.28 1.23
N SER A 134 -14.01 13.62 2.45
CA SER A 134 -14.96 13.98 3.51
C SER A 134 -15.74 15.29 3.23
N ALA A 135 -15.30 16.13 2.30
CA ALA A 135 -16.01 17.30 1.83
C ALA A 135 -17.08 16.94 0.78
N ASN A 136 -16.95 15.79 0.12
CA ASN A 136 -17.96 15.25 -0.79
C ASN A 136 -19.11 14.63 0.01
N VAL A 137 -20.29 15.21 -0.06
CA VAL A 137 -21.48 14.77 0.70
C VAL A 137 -21.82 13.30 0.44
N ILE A 138 -21.67 12.82 -0.79
CA ILE A 138 -21.99 11.43 -1.17
C ILE A 138 -21.00 10.47 -0.50
N GLU A 139 -19.70 10.74 -0.61
CA GLU A 139 -18.65 9.91 -0.02
C GLU A 139 -18.73 9.94 1.51
N LYS A 140 -18.97 11.09 2.10
CA LYS A 140 -19.21 11.23 3.54
C LYS A 140 -20.41 10.40 4.00
N THR A 141 -21.54 10.46 3.28
CA THR A 141 -22.71 9.63 3.61
C THR A 141 -22.39 8.14 3.50
N GLY A 142 -21.64 7.75 2.45
CA GLY A 142 -21.14 6.38 2.31
C GLY A 142 -20.28 5.95 3.50
N ALA A 143 -19.33 6.78 3.92
CA ALA A 143 -18.49 6.51 5.07
C ALA A 143 -19.29 6.42 6.39
N GLU A 144 -20.36 7.20 6.55
CA GLU A 144 -21.25 7.09 7.69
C GLU A 144 -22.04 5.76 7.71
N ILE A 145 -22.45 5.27 6.54
CA ILE A 145 -23.09 3.93 6.42
C ILE A 145 -22.09 2.85 6.82
N VAL A 146 -20.87 2.91 6.28
CA VAL A 146 -19.81 1.96 6.63
C VAL A 146 -19.51 1.98 8.12
N GLY A 147 -19.39 3.17 8.72
CA GLY A 147 -19.16 3.33 10.16
C GLY A 147 -20.23 2.69 11.06
N ARG A 148 -21.44 2.46 10.53
CA ARG A 148 -22.55 1.83 11.27
C ARG A 148 -22.71 0.34 10.98
N THR A 149 -22.16 -0.15 9.89
CA THR A 149 -22.44 -1.49 9.37
C THR A 149 -21.21 -2.38 9.28
N ALA A 150 -20.02 -1.82 9.16
CA ALA A 150 -18.80 -2.60 9.12
C ALA A 150 -18.42 -3.10 10.52
N THR A 151 -17.92 -4.32 10.58
CA THR A 151 -17.30 -4.93 11.77
C THR A 151 -15.83 -4.53 11.85
N ALA A 152 -15.16 -4.46 10.70
CA ALA A 152 -13.77 -4.03 10.62
C ALA A 152 -13.54 -3.11 9.42
N VAL A 153 -12.61 -2.15 9.57
CA VAL A 153 -12.12 -1.30 8.49
C VAL A 153 -10.61 -1.39 8.43
N LEU A 154 -10.11 -1.71 7.25
CA LEU A 154 -8.70 -1.59 6.87
C LEU A 154 -8.50 -0.28 6.12
N GLY A 155 -7.90 0.70 6.79
CA GLY A 155 -7.53 1.96 6.15
C GLY A 155 -6.13 1.93 5.59
N THR A 156 -5.93 2.28 4.32
CA THR A 156 -4.58 2.33 3.75
C THR A 156 -3.87 3.66 4.02
N THR A 157 -4.62 4.65 4.47
CA THR A 157 -4.12 6.00 4.81
C THR A 157 -4.55 6.42 6.21
N GLU A 158 -3.73 7.24 6.85
CA GLU A 158 -4.01 7.78 8.19
C GLU A 158 -5.38 8.48 8.29
N PRO A 159 -5.77 9.38 7.34
CA PRO A 159 -7.08 10.01 7.41
C PRO A 159 -8.26 9.03 7.42
N VAL A 160 -8.13 7.87 6.78
CA VAL A 160 -9.16 6.82 6.80
C VAL A 160 -9.19 6.14 8.17
N VAL A 161 -8.04 5.77 8.71
CA VAL A 161 -7.92 5.15 10.04
C VAL A 161 -8.48 6.09 11.11
N ASP A 162 -8.11 7.37 11.07
CA ASP A 162 -8.59 8.37 12.02
C ASP A 162 -10.10 8.59 11.91
N TYR A 163 -10.64 8.61 10.69
CA TYR A 163 -12.07 8.82 10.49
C TYR A 163 -12.92 7.67 11.07
N PHE A 164 -12.49 6.44 10.89
CA PHE A 164 -13.25 5.27 11.36
C PHE A 164 -12.91 4.88 12.80
N GLY A 165 -11.82 5.38 13.36
CA GLY A 165 -11.43 5.17 14.75
C GLY A 165 -12.57 5.54 15.72
N GLY A 166 -12.97 4.58 16.58
CA GLY A 166 -14.09 4.72 17.50
C GLY A 166 -15.48 4.64 16.88
N LYS A 167 -15.62 4.49 15.56
CA LYS A 167 -16.90 4.30 14.87
C LYS A 167 -17.16 2.85 14.47
N VAL A 168 -16.10 2.10 14.26
CA VAL A 168 -16.13 0.69 13.87
C VAL A 168 -15.41 -0.11 14.96
N PRO A 169 -15.87 -1.32 15.30
CA PRO A 169 -15.27 -2.13 16.36
C PRO A 169 -13.77 -2.39 16.16
N ILE A 170 -13.36 -2.70 14.94
CA ILE A 170 -11.98 -2.97 14.59
C ILE A 170 -11.54 -2.00 13.47
N VAL A 171 -10.53 -1.20 13.75
CA VAL A 171 -9.91 -0.33 12.73
C VAL A 171 -8.42 -0.59 12.71
N GLU A 172 -7.97 -1.14 11.61
CA GLU A 172 -6.55 -1.42 11.39
C GLU A 172 -6.01 -0.59 10.23
N ARG A 173 -4.72 -0.34 10.28
CA ARG A 173 -4.02 0.16 9.14
C ARG A 173 -3.58 -1.01 8.28
N ALA A 174 -4.16 -1.09 7.09
CA ALA A 174 -3.66 -2.01 6.08
C ALA A 174 -2.33 -1.48 5.53
N GLU A 175 -1.27 -2.21 5.74
CA GLU A 175 -0.10 -2.15 4.85
C GLU A 175 -0.49 -2.88 3.56
N LEU A 176 -1.40 -2.29 2.80
CA LEU A 176 -1.69 -2.82 1.48
C LEU A 176 -0.52 -2.49 0.60
N VAL A 177 0.23 -3.49 0.33
CA VAL A 177 1.20 -3.48 -0.74
C VAL A 177 0.43 -3.28 -2.04
N HIS A 178 0.85 -2.31 -2.80
CA HIS A 178 0.33 -2.13 -4.15
C HIS A 178 0.70 -3.36 -4.97
N PRO A 179 -0.27 -4.13 -5.46
CA PRO A 179 0.02 -5.28 -6.32
C PRO A 179 0.47 -4.89 -7.73
N ASP A 180 0.68 -3.61 -8.00
CA ASP A 180 1.33 -3.11 -9.23
C ASP A 180 2.80 -3.56 -9.38
N ILE A 181 3.19 -4.60 -8.62
CA ILE A 181 4.52 -5.21 -8.71
C ILE A 181 4.70 -6.05 -9.98
N ASP A 182 3.67 -6.23 -10.76
CA ASP A 182 3.80 -6.67 -12.15
C ASP A 182 4.00 -5.48 -13.12
N VAL A 183 4.25 -4.29 -12.60
CA VAL A 183 4.90 -3.27 -13.39
C VAL A 183 6.29 -3.84 -13.66
N ASP A 184 6.48 -4.27 -14.88
CA ASP A 184 7.77 -4.64 -15.45
C ASP A 184 8.73 -3.46 -15.18
N LEU A 185 9.39 -3.49 -14.00
CA LEU A 185 10.46 -2.54 -13.66
C LEU A 185 11.64 -2.85 -14.54
N THR A 186 11.39 -2.82 -15.86
CA THR A 186 12.42 -3.04 -16.84
C THR A 186 13.37 -1.85 -16.81
N VAL A 187 14.54 -2.09 -16.26
CA VAL A 187 15.66 -1.18 -16.41
C VAL A 187 16.06 -1.22 -17.89
N ARG A 188 15.79 -0.15 -18.61
CA ARG A 188 16.01 -0.05 -20.08
C ARG A 188 17.37 0.50 -20.41
N THR A 189 17.85 1.44 -19.60
CA THR A 189 19.09 2.15 -19.85
C THR A 189 20.19 1.62 -18.91
N PRO A 190 21.35 1.20 -19.45
CA PRO A 190 22.47 0.74 -18.63
C PRO A 190 22.93 1.81 -17.62
N ARG A 191 23.31 1.39 -16.41
CA ARG A 191 23.79 2.28 -15.34
C ARG A 191 24.84 3.30 -15.81
N ALA A 192 25.80 2.88 -16.62
CA ALA A 192 26.87 3.75 -17.10
C ALA A 192 26.34 4.86 -18.01
N GLU A 193 25.36 4.57 -18.84
CA GLU A 193 24.72 5.51 -19.74
C GLU A 193 23.91 6.56 -18.98
N VAL A 194 23.03 6.13 -18.06
CA VAL A 194 22.28 7.05 -17.18
C VAL A 194 23.20 8.00 -16.42
N ARG A 195 24.29 7.47 -15.86
CA ARG A 195 25.26 8.30 -15.12
C ARG A 195 25.98 9.28 -16.03
N SER A 196 26.33 8.86 -17.24
CA SER A 196 26.95 9.73 -18.25
C SER A 196 26.01 10.87 -18.67
N GLU A 197 24.75 10.57 -18.91
CA GLU A 197 23.73 11.59 -19.26
C GLU A 197 23.52 12.61 -18.13
N LEU A 198 23.62 12.17 -16.87
CA LEU A 198 23.55 13.04 -15.70
C LEU A 198 24.87 13.75 -15.36
N GLY A 199 25.93 13.53 -16.14
CA GLY A 199 27.25 14.10 -15.87
C GLY A 199 27.95 13.55 -14.62
N ILE A 200 27.57 12.34 -14.16
CA ILE A 200 28.11 11.69 -12.97
C ILE A 200 29.26 10.77 -13.36
N GLY A 201 30.49 11.19 -13.03
CA GLY A 201 31.71 10.44 -13.33
C GLY A 201 31.85 9.15 -12.51
N GLU A 202 32.79 8.30 -12.98
CA GLU A 202 33.25 7.13 -12.23
C GLU A 202 33.82 7.53 -10.87
N GLY A 203 33.53 6.74 -9.83
CA GLY A 203 33.96 7.03 -8.45
C GLY A 203 33.12 8.05 -7.69
N THR A 204 32.16 8.71 -8.33
CA THR A 204 31.17 9.56 -7.64
C THR A 204 30.03 8.68 -7.11
N TRP A 205 29.66 8.85 -5.85
CA TRP A 205 28.47 8.20 -5.30
C TRP A 205 27.21 8.88 -5.80
N MET A 206 26.25 8.09 -6.22
CA MET A 206 24.94 8.57 -6.68
C MET A 206 23.83 8.10 -5.73
N ILE A 207 23.14 9.05 -5.12
CA ILE A 207 21.97 8.81 -4.29
C ILE A 207 20.75 9.24 -5.09
N ALA A 208 19.76 8.36 -5.27
CA ALA A 208 18.50 8.74 -5.91
C ALA A 208 17.41 8.95 -4.86
N SER A 209 16.58 9.98 -5.04
CA SER A 209 15.41 10.22 -4.19
C SER A 209 14.20 10.66 -5.01
N PRO A 210 13.12 9.85 -5.05
CA PRO A 210 11.87 10.19 -5.72
C PRO A 210 10.96 11.06 -4.86
N ILE A 211 11.53 11.86 -3.96
CA ILE A 211 10.79 12.75 -3.06
C ILE A 211 10.01 13.80 -3.83
N ALA A 212 8.80 14.14 -3.39
CA ALA A 212 8.00 15.19 -4.01
C ALA A 212 8.69 16.56 -3.93
N LEU A 213 8.83 17.23 -5.08
CA LEU A 213 9.53 18.53 -5.19
C LEU A 213 8.55 19.69 -4.92
N ARG A 214 8.12 19.80 -3.69
CA ARG A 214 7.29 20.87 -3.14
C ARG A 214 7.72 21.15 -1.71
N ASP A 215 7.44 22.36 -1.24
CA ASP A 215 7.81 22.73 0.13
C ASP A 215 7.24 21.78 1.18
N HIS A 216 8.13 21.05 1.85
CA HIS A 216 7.86 20.20 3.01
C HIS A 216 9.17 19.80 3.72
N THR A 217 9.05 19.41 4.99
CA THR A 217 10.18 19.17 5.90
C THR A 217 11.17 18.13 5.37
N ALA A 218 10.70 16.96 4.92
CA ALA A 218 11.59 15.92 4.43
C ALA A 218 12.41 16.32 3.20
N LEU A 219 11.86 17.15 2.30
CA LEU A 219 12.62 17.69 1.17
C LEU A 219 13.71 18.64 1.64
N ALA A 220 13.42 19.53 2.58
CA ALA A 220 14.41 20.43 3.15
C ALA A 220 15.55 19.65 3.79
N THR A 221 15.25 18.60 4.56
CA THR A 221 16.24 17.72 5.19
C THR A 221 17.11 17.00 4.16
N VAL A 222 16.54 16.51 3.05
CA VAL A 222 17.32 15.88 1.97
C VAL A 222 18.24 16.88 1.28
N LEU A 223 17.77 18.10 1.04
CA LEU A 223 18.57 19.16 0.43
C LEU A 223 19.71 19.62 1.35
N ASP A 224 19.44 19.77 2.65
CA ASP A 224 20.45 20.12 3.65
C ASP A 224 21.50 19.01 3.80
N ALA A 225 21.09 17.75 3.79
CA ALA A 225 22.01 16.62 3.82
C ALA A 225 22.89 16.57 2.56
N ALA A 226 22.31 16.82 1.38
CA ALA A 226 23.07 16.86 0.12
C ALA A 226 24.11 17.99 0.09
N ASP A 227 23.81 19.15 0.67
CA ASP A 227 24.77 20.27 0.80
C ASP A 227 25.92 19.92 1.76
N GLN A 228 25.60 19.29 2.90
CA GLN A 228 26.56 19.01 3.96
C GLN A 228 27.45 17.80 3.68
N ILE A 229 26.97 16.78 2.94
CA ILE A 229 27.68 15.52 2.78
C ILE A 229 29.03 15.71 2.08
N ASN A 230 29.11 16.53 1.05
CA ASN A 230 30.35 16.80 0.30
C ASN A 230 31.34 17.65 1.12
N GLN A 231 30.84 18.49 2.02
CA GLN A 231 31.67 19.26 2.95
C GLN A 231 32.30 18.35 4.03
N ARG A 232 31.55 17.37 4.51
CA ARG A 232 32.00 16.41 5.53
C ARG A 232 32.86 15.27 4.97
N ARG A 233 32.77 15.03 3.64
CA ARG A 233 33.50 13.95 2.91
C ARG A 233 34.26 14.46 1.69
N PRO A 234 35.36 15.17 1.88
CA PRO A 234 36.16 15.67 0.75
C PRO A 234 36.89 14.55 0.01
N ASP A 235 36.98 13.35 0.56
CA ASP A 235 37.63 12.16 -0.02
C ASP A 235 36.79 11.53 -1.17
N ARG A 236 35.47 11.76 -1.17
CA ARG A 236 34.57 11.20 -2.20
C ARG A 236 33.44 12.16 -2.54
N LYS A 237 33.23 12.34 -3.83
CA LYS A 237 32.11 13.14 -4.31
C LYS A 237 30.80 12.34 -4.21
N VAL A 238 29.78 12.95 -3.64
CA VAL A 238 28.42 12.42 -3.56
C VAL A 238 27.48 13.34 -4.34
N VAL A 239 26.63 12.78 -5.17
CA VAL A 239 25.60 13.50 -5.92
C VAL A 239 24.23 12.94 -5.55
N THR A 240 23.33 13.81 -5.13
CA THR A 240 21.93 13.46 -4.86
C THR A 240 21.09 13.79 -6.08
N VAL A 241 20.46 12.79 -6.67
CA VAL A 241 19.60 12.92 -7.85
C VAL A 241 18.14 12.87 -7.42
N LEU A 242 17.45 13.99 -7.54
CA LEU A 242 16.04 14.09 -7.24
C LEU A 242 15.22 13.72 -8.47
N THR A 243 14.39 12.66 -8.36
CA THR A 243 13.59 12.15 -9.46
C THR A 243 12.10 12.47 -9.32
N GLY A 244 11.68 13.03 -8.20
CA GLY A 244 10.29 13.38 -7.95
C GLY A 244 9.76 14.53 -8.80
N THR A 245 8.46 14.75 -8.71
CA THR A 245 7.75 15.84 -9.37
C THR A 245 7.25 16.88 -8.37
N GLY A 246 7.08 18.13 -8.81
CA GLY A 246 6.54 19.19 -7.97
C GLY A 246 6.79 20.59 -8.53
N LYS A 247 6.12 21.56 -7.93
CA LYS A 247 6.16 22.97 -8.37
C LYS A 247 7.53 23.64 -8.19
N ASP A 248 8.33 23.16 -7.23
CA ASP A 248 9.60 23.79 -6.85
C ASP A 248 10.80 23.22 -7.61
N ARG A 249 10.55 22.30 -8.57
CA ARG A 249 11.55 21.61 -9.38
C ARG A 249 12.61 22.55 -10.00
N SER A 250 12.16 23.60 -10.68
CA SER A 250 13.05 24.54 -11.38
C SER A 250 13.86 25.42 -10.40
N THR A 251 13.27 25.75 -9.28
CA THR A 251 13.94 26.51 -8.20
C THR A 251 15.04 25.67 -7.59
N ILE A 252 14.76 24.43 -7.23
CA ILE A 252 15.74 23.49 -6.65
C ILE A 252 16.86 23.23 -7.64
N ALA A 253 16.55 22.96 -8.90
CA ALA A 253 17.57 22.71 -9.93
C ALA A 253 18.55 23.88 -10.09
N ARG A 254 18.07 25.13 -9.94
CA ARG A 254 18.92 26.33 -10.03
C ARG A 254 19.73 26.57 -8.74
N GLU A 255 19.10 26.43 -7.57
CA GLU A 255 19.69 26.85 -6.30
C GLU A 255 20.65 25.82 -5.71
N PHE A 256 20.52 24.54 -6.08
CA PHE A 256 21.29 23.44 -5.51
C PHE A 256 22.23 22.76 -6.50
N SER A 257 22.32 23.21 -7.75
CA SER A 257 23.20 22.63 -8.78
C SER A 257 24.66 22.55 -8.34
N ASP A 258 25.16 23.58 -7.68
CA ASP A 258 26.55 23.66 -7.22
C ASP A 258 26.78 22.96 -5.86
N ARG A 259 25.71 22.41 -5.25
CA ARG A 259 25.73 21.76 -3.93
C ARG A 259 25.60 20.25 -4.01
N GLY A 260 25.87 19.68 -5.20
CA GLY A 260 25.81 18.23 -5.40
C GLY A 260 24.40 17.67 -5.57
N VAL A 261 23.44 18.51 -5.96
CA VAL A 261 22.07 18.10 -6.27
C VAL A 261 21.82 18.20 -7.77
N ILE A 262 21.30 17.13 -8.36
CA ILE A 262 20.80 17.09 -9.73
C ILE A 262 19.29 16.81 -9.67
N VAL A 263 18.50 17.61 -10.38
CA VAL A 263 17.10 17.28 -10.61
C VAL A 263 17.01 16.57 -11.96
N ALA A 264 16.78 15.26 -11.94
CA ALA A 264 16.76 14.43 -13.14
C ALA A 264 15.69 14.92 -14.13
N PRO A 265 15.92 14.86 -15.45
CA PRO A 265 14.89 15.15 -16.44
C PRO A 265 13.61 14.34 -16.20
N ALA A 266 12.48 14.83 -16.66
CA ALA A 266 11.26 14.03 -16.69
C ALA A 266 11.48 12.88 -17.68
N GLY A 267 11.51 11.65 -17.20
CA GLY A 267 11.86 10.48 -17.99
C GLY A 267 11.83 9.21 -17.16
N ASP A 268 12.69 8.28 -17.45
CA ASP A 268 12.70 6.94 -16.88
C ASP A 268 13.23 6.93 -15.44
N LEU A 269 12.32 7.17 -14.46
CA LEU A 269 12.65 7.24 -13.05
C LEU A 269 13.22 5.93 -12.52
N VAL A 270 12.78 4.80 -13.10
CA VAL A 270 13.27 3.46 -12.79
C VAL A 270 14.76 3.35 -13.13
N ASP A 271 15.16 3.78 -14.33
CA ASP A 271 16.55 3.72 -14.77
C ASP A 271 17.45 4.58 -13.88
N VAL A 272 16.99 5.77 -13.49
CA VAL A 272 17.75 6.66 -12.58
C VAL A 272 17.91 6.02 -11.19
N ALA A 273 16.84 5.47 -10.63
CA ALA A 273 16.91 4.79 -9.33
C ALA A 273 17.79 3.52 -9.40
N ALA A 274 17.70 2.76 -10.50
CA ALA A 274 18.54 1.58 -10.75
C ALA A 274 20.01 1.93 -10.92
N ALA A 275 20.34 3.11 -11.48
CA ALA A 275 21.70 3.60 -11.63
C ALA A 275 22.33 4.12 -10.33
N ALA A 276 21.55 4.34 -9.27
CA ALA A 276 22.04 4.82 -8.00
C ALA A 276 22.82 3.76 -7.20
N ASP A 277 23.64 4.22 -6.26
CA ASP A 277 24.34 3.40 -5.28
C ASP A 277 23.49 3.22 -4.01
N LEU A 278 22.66 4.20 -3.71
CA LEU A 278 21.80 4.30 -2.56
C LEU A 278 20.49 5.00 -2.94
N VAL A 279 19.40 4.69 -2.29
CA VAL A 279 18.12 5.42 -2.44
C VAL A 279 17.69 6.04 -1.12
N ILE A 280 17.07 7.22 -1.20
CA ILE A 280 16.36 7.84 -0.08
C ILE A 280 14.87 7.77 -0.39
N ALA A 281 14.15 6.90 0.29
CA ALA A 281 12.71 6.80 0.25
C ALA A 281 12.07 7.78 1.25
N SER A 282 10.86 8.25 1.00
CA SER A 282 10.14 9.13 1.91
C SER A 282 8.64 8.90 1.88
N GLU A 283 7.91 9.40 2.87
CA GLU A 283 6.43 9.39 2.85
C GLU A 283 5.82 10.15 1.67
N THR A 284 6.57 11.07 1.10
CA THR A 284 6.12 11.99 0.05
C THR A 284 6.82 11.70 -1.28
N MET A 285 6.85 10.45 -1.69
CA MET A 285 7.40 10.06 -3.00
C MET A 285 6.45 10.37 -4.14
N THR A 286 7.00 10.55 -5.33
CA THR A 286 6.26 10.70 -6.57
C THR A 286 6.94 9.95 -7.71
N GLY A 287 6.15 9.27 -8.53
CA GLY A 287 6.62 8.58 -9.73
C GLY A 287 7.19 7.18 -9.53
N LEU A 288 7.58 6.83 -8.31
CA LEU A 288 7.97 5.48 -7.89
C LEU A 288 7.31 5.17 -6.55
N SER A 289 6.91 3.93 -6.33
CA SER A 289 6.42 3.43 -5.05
C SER A 289 7.57 2.94 -4.15
N HIS A 290 7.27 2.63 -2.90
CA HIS A 290 8.22 1.98 -1.99
C HIS A 290 8.63 0.60 -2.53
N GLU A 291 7.66 -0.12 -3.05
CA GLU A 291 7.81 -1.44 -3.62
C GLU A 291 8.70 -1.42 -4.86
N ASP A 292 8.56 -0.43 -5.74
CA ASP A 292 9.43 -0.23 -6.91
C ASP A 292 10.88 -0.09 -6.46
N LEU A 293 11.14 0.75 -5.45
CA LEU A 293 12.49 0.93 -4.92
C LEU A 293 13.04 -0.36 -4.28
N MET A 294 12.22 -1.11 -3.55
CA MET A 294 12.62 -2.38 -2.95
C MET A 294 12.94 -3.43 -4.01
N GLN A 295 12.15 -3.51 -5.11
CA GLN A 295 12.41 -4.42 -6.23
C GLN A 295 13.76 -4.15 -6.89
N LEU A 296 14.18 -2.89 -6.98
CA LEU A 296 15.48 -2.52 -7.51
C LEU A 296 16.64 -3.01 -6.65
N SER A 297 16.36 -3.56 -5.46
CA SER A 297 17.35 -4.13 -4.54
C SER A 297 18.49 -3.15 -4.25
N LYS A 298 18.15 -1.90 -3.97
CA LYS A 298 19.12 -0.87 -3.60
C LYS A 298 19.20 -0.73 -2.09
N PRO A 299 20.39 -0.45 -1.55
CA PRO A 299 20.49 0.01 -0.17
C PRO A 299 19.65 1.26 0.00
N ALA A 300 18.92 1.34 1.12
CA ALA A 300 17.96 2.42 1.31
C ALA A 300 18.05 3.06 2.70
N VAL A 301 17.72 4.35 2.75
CA VAL A 301 17.36 5.06 3.98
C VAL A 301 15.92 5.57 3.80
N PHE A 302 15.11 5.43 4.82
CA PHE A 302 13.75 5.98 4.82
C PHE A 302 13.69 7.25 5.66
N ILE A 303 13.11 8.33 5.10
CA ILE A 303 12.90 9.58 5.83
C ILE A 303 11.39 9.83 6.01
N GLY A 304 10.98 9.97 7.28
CA GLY A 304 9.57 10.14 7.65
C GLY A 304 9.26 9.68 9.05
N SER A 305 8.00 9.33 9.33
CA SER A 305 7.59 8.82 10.63
C SER A 305 8.10 7.39 10.87
N GLU A 306 8.37 7.06 12.13
CA GLU A 306 8.77 5.72 12.56
C GLU A 306 7.76 4.64 12.11
N ARG A 307 6.49 4.97 12.18
CA ARG A 307 5.40 4.11 11.73
C ARG A 307 5.52 3.76 10.24
N ARG A 308 5.87 4.72 9.38
CA ARG A 308 6.05 4.51 7.94
C ARG A 308 7.36 3.78 7.61
N ALA A 309 8.37 3.96 8.43
CA ALA A 309 9.61 3.20 8.32
C ALA A 309 9.38 1.69 8.41
N GLY A 310 8.37 1.25 9.16
CA GLY A 310 7.95 -0.15 9.28
C GLY A 310 7.65 -0.84 7.93
N ILE A 311 7.24 -0.08 6.91
CA ILE A 311 7.05 -0.62 5.54
C ILE A 311 8.34 -1.26 5.03
N TRP A 312 9.49 -0.66 5.34
CA TRP A 312 10.79 -1.14 4.92
C TRP A 312 11.35 -2.26 5.83
N GLY A 313 10.91 -2.35 7.09
CA GLY A 313 11.44 -3.30 8.06
C GLY A 313 12.97 -3.20 8.17
N GLU A 314 13.67 -4.32 8.01
CA GLU A 314 15.14 -4.37 8.04
C GLU A 314 15.80 -3.85 6.75
N ALA A 315 15.03 -3.54 5.72
CA ALA A 315 15.55 -3.10 4.43
C ALA A 315 16.07 -1.66 4.44
N ALA A 316 15.50 -0.79 5.27
CA ALA A 316 15.95 0.58 5.44
C ALA A 316 15.77 1.05 6.88
N LYS A 317 16.75 1.78 7.38
CA LYS A 317 16.60 2.47 8.67
C LYS A 317 15.75 3.73 8.48
N GLY A 318 14.80 3.92 9.40
CA GLY A 318 13.97 5.11 9.47
C GLY A 318 14.68 6.28 10.14
N VAL A 319 14.56 7.48 9.55
CA VAL A 319 15.05 8.75 10.06
C VAL A 319 13.89 9.72 10.12
N ALA A 320 13.78 10.53 11.18
CA ALA A 320 12.71 11.53 11.26
C ALA A 320 12.80 12.56 10.14
N ALA A 321 11.64 13.10 9.73
CA ALA A 321 11.55 13.99 8.58
C ALA A 321 12.35 15.29 8.71
N ASP A 322 12.68 15.72 9.94
CA ASP A 322 13.43 16.92 10.28
C ASP A 322 14.86 16.63 10.82
N ASP A 323 15.31 15.36 10.77
CA ASP A 323 16.61 14.95 11.32
C ASP A 323 17.69 14.84 10.22
N THR A 324 18.28 15.98 9.87
CA THR A 324 19.39 16.04 8.89
C THR A 324 20.63 15.28 9.36
N ASP A 325 20.99 15.34 10.64
CA ASP A 325 22.18 14.65 11.16
C ASP A 325 21.97 13.14 11.19
N GLY A 326 20.78 12.66 11.54
CA GLY A 326 20.42 11.25 11.43
C GLY A 326 20.47 10.75 10.00
N LEU A 327 19.93 11.50 9.03
CA LEU A 327 20.01 11.15 7.63
C LEU A 327 21.47 11.07 7.13
N LEU A 328 22.30 12.06 7.48
CA LEU A 328 23.73 12.07 7.13
C LEU A 328 24.48 10.88 7.76
N SER A 329 24.17 10.55 9.02
CA SER A 329 24.77 9.40 9.71
C SER A 329 24.47 8.10 8.99
N GLU A 330 23.23 7.87 8.58
CA GLU A 330 22.83 6.65 7.89
C GLU A 330 23.38 6.58 6.47
N ILE A 331 23.37 7.68 5.72
CA ILE A 331 24.00 7.74 4.41
C ILE A 331 25.49 7.39 4.54
N ASN A 332 26.22 8.01 5.47
CA ASN A 332 27.63 7.74 5.70
C ASN A 332 27.89 6.29 6.09
N HIS A 333 27.08 5.74 6.99
CA HIS A 333 27.16 4.34 7.38
C HIS A 333 27.05 3.42 6.16
N LEU A 334 26.03 3.61 5.32
CA LEU A 334 25.85 2.81 4.10
C LEU A 334 26.94 3.04 3.06
N LEU A 335 27.51 4.24 2.96
CA LEU A 335 28.63 4.52 2.05
C LEU A 335 29.93 3.82 2.49
N ASP A 336 30.16 3.67 3.80
CA ASP A 336 31.38 3.10 4.37
C ASP A 336 31.30 1.60 4.62
N ASP A 337 30.08 1.02 4.72
CA ASP A 337 29.85 -0.40 4.98
C ASP A 337 29.33 -1.17 3.75
N PRO A 338 30.22 -1.80 2.95
CA PRO A 338 29.79 -2.62 1.82
C PRO A 338 28.91 -3.83 2.22
N ALA A 339 29.15 -4.40 3.41
CA ALA A 339 28.39 -5.55 3.89
C ALA A 339 26.96 -5.12 4.29
N GLY A 340 26.84 -3.99 5.01
CA GLY A 340 25.55 -3.39 5.34
C GLY A 340 24.73 -3.01 4.12
N ARG A 341 25.36 -2.44 3.08
CA ARG A 341 24.68 -2.21 1.79
C ARG A 341 24.13 -3.49 1.18
N GLY A 342 24.93 -4.56 1.16
CA GLY A 342 24.50 -5.86 0.65
C GLY A 342 23.31 -6.42 1.44
N THR A 343 23.36 -6.31 2.77
CA THR A 343 22.28 -6.77 3.66
C THR A 343 20.99 -5.98 3.42
N SER A 344 21.05 -4.65 3.37
CA SER A 344 19.90 -3.78 3.07
C SER A 344 19.27 -4.11 1.71
N ALA A 345 20.09 -4.26 0.66
CA ALA A 345 19.61 -4.59 -0.68
C ALA A 345 18.90 -5.95 -0.74
N VAL A 346 19.45 -6.97 -0.08
CA VAL A 346 18.84 -8.32 0.01
C VAL A 346 17.54 -8.27 0.83
N ALA A 347 17.55 -7.55 1.95
CA ALA A 347 16.37 -7.37 2.78
C ALA A 347 15.24 -6.65 2.03
N ALA A 348 15.56 -5.63 1.21
CA ALA A 348 14.59 -4.94 0.37
C ALA A 348 13.90 -5.90 -0.62
N LYS A 349 14.68 -6.70 -1.35
CA LYS A 349 14.13 -7.70 -2.27
C LYS A 349 13.29 -8.75 -1.57
N LYS A 350 13.76 -9.23 -0.41
CA LYS A 350 13.01 -10.20 0.39
C LYS A 350 11.70 -9.58 0.88
N ARG A 351 11.74 -8.35 1.39
CA ARG A 351 10.55 -7.63 1.91
C ARG A 351 9.46 -7.52 0.85
N VAL A 352 9.81 -7.14 -0.38
CA VAL A 352 8.87 -7.10 -1.50
C VAL A 352 8.23 -8.46 -1.76
N ILE A 353 9.02 -9.52 -1.78
CA ILE A 353 8.49 -10.88 -2.00
C ILE A 353 7.56 -11.28 -0.85
N ASP A 354 7.96 -11.01 0.39
CA ASP A 354 7.19 -11.39 1.58
C ASP A 354 5.86 -10.61 1.67
N VAL A 355 5.89 -9.32 1.38
CA VAL A 355 4.72 -8.43 1.48
C VAL A 355 3.76 -8.64 0.28
N ASN A 356 4.27 -8.99 -0.89
CA ASN A 356 3.46 -9.25 -2.11
C ASN A 356 3.07 -10.70 -2.31
N ASN A 357 3.33 -11.51 -1.34
CA ASN A 357 2.87 -12.89 -1.37
C ASN A 357 1.36 -12.92 -1.11
N GLY A 358 0.57 -13.33 -2.11
CA GLY A 358 -0.87 -13.49 -1.96
C GLY A 358 -1.25 -14.39 -0.77
N ALA A 359 -0.35 -15.28 -0.33
CA ALA A 359 -0.53 -16.07 0.88
C ALA A 359 -0.42 -15.19 2.14
N ALA A 360 0.49 -14.23 2.21
CA ALA A 360 0.61 -13.31 3.34
C ALA A 360 -0.61 -12.40 3.46
N ILE A 361 -1.05 -11.80 2.33
CA ILE A 361 -2.29 -11.00 2.27
C ILE A 361 -3.48 -11.84 2.74
N SER A 362 -3.60 -13.05 2.24
CA SER A 362 -4.68 -13.97 2.63
C SER A 362 -4.65 -14.28 4.12
N THR A 363 -3.48 -14.60 4.69
CA THR A 363 -3.35 -14.89 6.13
C THR A 363 -3.77 -13.70 6.98
N THR A 364 -3.24 -12.52 6.70
CA THR A 364 -3.61 -11.29 7.44
C THR A 364 -5.12 -11.02 7.39
N LEU A 365 -5.73 -11.20 6.22
CA LEU A 365 -7.18 -11.02 6.08
C LEU A 365 -7.98 -12.09 6.81
N LEU A 366 -7.54 -13.35 6.79
CA LEU A 366 -8.21 -14.43 7.51
C LEU A 366 -8.14 -14.24 9.03
N ASP A 367 -7.01 -13.74 9.56
CA ASP A 367 -6.88 -13.38 10.97
C ASP A 367 -7.86 -12.25 11.35
N LEU A 368 -7.96 -11.23 10.51
CA LEU A 368 -8.92 -10.14 10.70
C LEU A 368 -10.38 -10.62 10.64
N TYR A 369 -10.69 -11.57 9.73
CA TYR A 369 -12.04 -12.14 9.66
C TYR A 369 -12.38 -12.93 10.92
N ALA A 370 -11.44 -13.70 11.47
CA ALA A 370 -11.60 -14.43 12.73
C ALA A 370 -11.81 -13.46 13.91
N GLU A 371 -11.10 -12.34 13.94
CA GLU A 371 -11.31 -11.29 14.93
C GLU A 371 -12.69 -10.64 14.78
N ALA A 372 -13.10 -10.32 13.56
CA ALA A 372 -14.41 -9.77 13.25
C ALA A 372 -15.56 -10.71 13.64
N GLU A 373 -15.41 -12.03 13.48
CA GLU A 373 -16.39 -13.03 13.99
C GLU A 373 -16.51 -12.95 15.50
N SER A 374 -15.40 -12.83 16.21
CA SER A 374 -15.39 -12.85 17.68
C SER A 374 -15.88 -11.56 18.34
N ALA A 375 -15.71 -10.41 17.69
CA ALA A 375 -16.10 -9.10 18.22
C ALA A 375 -17.62 -8.96 18.43
N SER A 376 -18.44 -9.74 17.71
CA SER A 376 -19.90 -9.67 17.82
C SER A 376 -20.47 -10.56 18.90
N ASP A 377 -19.79 -11.63 19.32
CA ASP A 377 -20.27 -12.52 20.39
C ASP A 377 -20.20 -11.82 21.75
N SER A 378 -19.27 -10.87 21.91
CA SER A 378 -19.14 -10.07 23.13
C SER A 378 -20.19 -8.97 23.27
N SER A 379 -20.81 -8.52 22.17
CA SER A 379 -21.86 -7.48 22.20
C SER A 379 -23.28 -8.02 22.31
N ALA A 380 -23.48 -9.31 22.13
CA ALA A 380 -24.81 -9.97 22.28
C ALA A 380 -25.10 -10.46 23.71
N GLY A 381 -24.18 -10.27 24.64
CA GLY A 381 -24.24 -10.72 26.03
C GLY A 381 -24.45 -9.62 27.08
N LEU A 382 -24.86 -8.39 26.69
CA LEU A 382 -25.18 -7.28 27.61
C LEU A 382 -26.63 -6.86 27.48
#